data_0d66515e9686c5d30316be962847b603
#
_entry.id   0d66515e9686c5d30316be962847b603
#
_cell.length_a   1.000
_cell.length_b   1.000
_cell.length_c   1.000
_cell.angle_alpha   90.00
_cell.angle_beta   90.00
_cell.angle_gamma   90.00
#
_symmetry.space_group_name_H-M   'P 1'
#
loop_
_entity.id
_entity.type
_entity.pdbx_description
1 polymer ?
#
loop_
_entity_poly.entity_id
_entity_poly.type
_entity_poly.pdbx_seq_one_letter_code
_entity_poly.pdbx_strand_id
1 'polypeptide(L)'
;MDTLFSKGKAGGTPTSTNKDYYNGDIPFLSINDITKQGKYIRYTENHLSQSGLDNSSAWIVSAHSLIMSMYASVGLVTINEVPIATSQAMFAMQLKDKGLLDYLYYYLSYFKYRHIHKYLETGTQSNINSDIVRSIMIPDYGHGRNIEIASTLQSIDAKINNELSVLEQFNKQKNYLLSQMFI
;
A
#
# COMPACT_ATOMS: atom_id res chain seq x y z
N MET A 1 -17.57 2.33 1.99
CA MET A 1 -16.28 3.07 1.94
C MET A 1 -16.30 4.24 0.95
N ASP A 2 -17.04 4.17 -0.11
CA ASP A 2 -17.06 5.18 -1.20
C ASP A 2 -17.27 6.64 -0.74
N THR A 3 -18.02 6.85 0.33
CA THR A 3 -18.29 8.20 0.88
C THR A 3 -17.08 8.87 1.54
N LEU A 4 -16.03 8.11 1.88
CA LEU A 4 -14.88 8.58 2.66
C LEU A 4 -13.77 9.24 1.82
N PHE A 5 -13.77 9.06 0.50
CA PHE A 5 -12.76 9.66 -0.36
C PHE A 5 -13.34 10.65 -1.36
N SER A 6 -12.54 11.65 -1.69
CA SER A 6 -12.86 12.68 -2.71
C SER A 6 -12.60 12.16 -4.12
N LYS A 7 -11.61 11.29 -4.26
CA LYS A 7 -11.25 10.64 -5.52
C LYS A 7 -10.77 9.22 -5.25
N GLY A 8 -11.34 8.25 -5.95
CA GLY A 8 -10.93 6.86 -5.88
C GLY A 8 -11.07 6.19 -7.23
N LYS A 9 -9.99 5.67 -7.77
CA LYS A 9 -10.01 4.88 -9.01
C LYS A 9 -8.80 3.97 -9.12
N ALA A 10 -8.92 2.97 -9.98
CA ALA A 10 -7.79 2.16 -10.40
C ALA A 10 -6.80 3.01 -11.22
N GLY A 11 -5.55 2.63 -11.22
CA GLY A 11 -4.55 3.19 -12.10
C GLY A 11 -4.59 2.59 -13.51
N GLY A 12 -3.48 2.70 -14.21
CA GLY A 12 -3.29 2.11 -15.54
C GLY A 12 -1.82 1.78 -15.78
N THR A 13 -1.59 0.90 -16.73
CA THR A 13 -0.23 0.54 -17.14
C THR A 13 -0.06 0.91 -18.61
N PRO A 14 0.93 1.73 -18.96
CA PRO A 14 1.27 1.99 -20.34
C PRO A 14 1.67 0.69 -21.07
N THR A 15 1.59 0.68 -22.39
CA THR A 15 2.01 -0.45 -23.21
C THR A 15 3.46 -0.82 -22.91
N SER A 16 3.70 -2.02 -22.39
CA SER A 16 5.01 -2.47 -21.91
C SER A 16 6.09 -2.62 -23.01
N THR A 17 5.66 -2.77 -24.25
CA THR A 17 6.56 -2.89 -25.43
C THR A 17 7.18 -1.54 -25.82
N ASN A 18 6.58 -0.41 -25.42
CA ASN A 18 7.13 0.92 -25.67
C ASN A 18 8.02 1.36 -24.51
N LYS A 19 9.34 1.29 -24.70
CA LYS A 19 10.33 1.65 -23.69
C LYS A 19 10.34 3.13 -23.34
N ASP A 20 9.88 4.00 -24.24
CA ASP A 20 9.83 5.46 -24.02
C ASP A 20 8.78 5.87 -22.95
N TYR A 21 7.89 4.95 -22.61
CA TYR A 21 6.89 5.17 -21.56
C TYR A 21 7.44 4.95 -20.14
N TYR A 22 8.65 4.40 -20.02
CA TYR A 22 9.27 4.00 -18.75
C TYR A 22 10.59 4.76 -18.52
N ASN A 23 11.19 4.54 -17.34
CA ASN A 23 12.48 5.12 -16.94
C ASN A 23 12.52 6.66 -16.91
N GLY A 24 11.37 7.30 -16.68
CA GLY A 24 11.28 8.74 -16.41
C GLY A 24 11.34 9.06 -14.92
N ASP A 25 10.75 10.20 -14.53
CA ASP A 25 10.83 10.73 -13.16
C ASP A 25 9.56 10.46 -12.32
N ILE A 26 8.52 9.85 -12.91
CA ILE A 26 7.23 9.62 -12.23
C ILE A 26 7.29 8.26 -11.53
N PRO A 27 7.32 8.21 -10.19
CA PRO A 27 7.31 6.95 -9.44
C PRO A 27 6.10 6.09 -9.82
N PHE A 28 6.32 4.81 -10.11
CA PHE A 28 5.27 3.89 -10.54
C PHE A 28 5.22 2.67 -9.63
N LEU A 29 4.17 2.61 -8.80
CA LEU A 29 4.02 1.62 -7.74
C LEU A 29 3.80 0.21 -8.29
N SER A 30 4.59 -0.73 -7.77
CA SER A 30 4.44 -2.17 -7.97
C SER A 30 4.02 -2.89 -6.67
N ILE A 31 3.53 -4.13 -6.80
CA ILE A 31 3.24 -4.99 -5.63
C ILE A 31 4.54 -5.29 -4.85
N ASN A 32 5.67 -5.39 -5.54
CA ASN A 32 6.97 -5.63 -4.93
C ASN A 32 7.38 -4.49 -4.00
N ASP A 33 7.14 -3.23 -4.40
CA ASP A 33 7.39 -2.06 -3.55
C ASP A 33 6.58 -2.12 -2.26
N ILE A 34 5.28 -2.50 -2.34
CA ILE A 34 4.41 -2.66 -1.16
C ILE A 34 4.94 -3.78 -0.25
N THR A 35 5.35 -4.90 -0.83
CA THR A 35 5.86 -6.04 -0.06
C THR A 35 7.16 -5.70 0.68
N LYS A 36 8.04 -4.90 0.05
CA LYS A 36 9.32 -4.50 0.63
C LYS A 36 9.19 -3.41 1.71
N GLN A 37 8.30 -2.44 1.50
CA GLN A 37 8.20 -1.25 2.34
C GLN A 37 7.04 -1.32 3.35
N GLY A 38 6.03 -2.13 3.09
CA GLY A 38 4.90 -2.33 4.00
C GLY A 38 3.94 -1.15 4.03
N LYS A 39 3.75 -0.55 5.22
CA LYS A 39 2.76 0.50 5.45
C LYS A 39 3.00 1.76 4.64
N TYR A 40 4.23 2.21 4.51
CA TYR A 40 4.57 3.51 3.90
C TYR A 40 5.44 3.33 2.67
N ILE A 41 4.99 3.85 1.52
CA ILE A 41 5.77 3.88 0.28
C ILE A 41 6.49 5.22 0.17
N ARG A 42 7.82 5.17 0.16
CA ARG A 42 8.73 6.30 0.07
C ARG A 42 9.41 6.41 -1.29
N TYR A 43 9.57 5.30 -1.98
CA TYR A 43 10.18 5.20 -3.30
C TYR A 43 9.55 4.05 -4.09
N THR A 44 9.79 4.00 -5.39
CA THR A 44 9.41 2.88 -6.26
C THR A 44 10.60 2.43 -7.07
N GLU A 45 10.65 1.14 -7.41
CA GLU A 45 11.69 0.61 -8.29
C GLU A 45 11.47 1.02 -9.75
N ASN A 46 10.21 1.16 -10.15
CA ASN A 46 9.83 1.52 -11.50
C ASN A 46 9.37 2.98 -11.58
N HIS A 47 9.60 3.59 -12.75
CA HIS A 47 9.19 4.94 -13.04
C HIS A 47 8.55 5.02 -14.41
N LEU A 48 7.60 5.93 -14.60
CA LEU A 48 7.03 6.29 -15.89
C LEU A 48 7.65 7.60 -16.38
N SER A 49 7.71 7.73 -17.70
CA SER A 49 7.91 9.03 -18.33
C SER A 49 6.60 9.81 -18.38
N GLN A 50 6.66 11.11 -18.66
CA GLN A 50 5.46 11.91 -18.90
C GLN A 50 4.64 11.36 -20.08
N SER A 51 5.31 10.89 -21.14
CA SER A 51 4.66 10.24 -22.28
C SER A 51 3.94 8.94 -21.86
N GLY A 52 4.51 8.16 -20.93
CA GLY A 52 3.86 6.96 -20.40
C GLY A 52 2.61 7.30 -19.58
N LEU A 53 2.66 8.36 -18.79
CA LEU A 53 1.49 8.84 -18.04
C LEU A 53 0.37 9.28 -19.00
N ASP A 54 0.70 10.11 -20.00
CA ASP A 54 -0.26 10.71 -20.93
C ASP A 54 -0.90 9.70 -21.88
N ASN A 55 -0.20 8.60 -22.18
CA ASN A 55 -0.67 7.51 -23.07
C ASN A 55 -1.23 6.30 -22.30
N SER A 56 -1.65 6.49 -21.07
CA SER A 56 -2.28 5.43 -20.27
C SER A 56 -3.40 5.98 -19.39
N SER A 57 -4.14 5.09 -18.72
CA SER A 57 -5.10 5.47 -17.68
C SER A 57 -4.44 5.66 -16.30
N ALA A 58 -3.11 5.59 -16.20
CA ALA A 58 -2.38 5.94 -14.99
C ALA A 58 -2.66 7.40 -14.60
N TRP A 59 -2.57 7.68 -13.32
CA TRP A 59 -2.76 9.03 -12.81
C TRP A 59 -1.90 9.26 -11.57
N ILE A 60 -1.52 10.50 -11.34
CA ILE A 60 -0.76 10.85 -10.14
C ILE A 60 -1.66 10.83 -8.92
N VAL A 61 -1.37 9.93 -8.00
CA VAL A 61 -1.97 9.84 -6.67
C VAL A 61 -1.19 10.76 -5.75
N SER A 62 -1.84 11.74 -5.14
CA SER A 62 -1.17 12.67 -4.22
C SER A 62 -0.61 11.91 -3.00
N ALA A 63 0.43 12.46 -2.38
CA ALA A 63 0.95 11.95 -1.12
C ALA A 63 -0.14 11.85 -0.05
N HIS A 64 0.04 10.92 0.88
CA HIS A 64 -0.91 10.62 1.95
C HIS A 64 -2.28 10.17 1.43
N SER A 65 -2.25 9.26 0.47
CA SER A 65 -3.40 8.53 -0.04
C SER A 65 -3.31 7.06 0.35
N LEU A 66 -4.46 6.40 0.41
CA LEU A 66 -4.54 4.97 0.70
C LEU A 66 -4.60 4.19 -0.62
N ILE A 67 -3.83 3.12 -0.73
CA ILE A 67 -3.78 2.31 -1.94
C ILE A 67 -3.98 0.85 -1.56
N MET A 68 -4.86 0.17 -2.29
CA MET A 68 -5.20 -1.24 -2.07
C MET A 68 -4.98 -2.03 -3.36
N SER A 69 -4.30 -3.18 -3.26
CA SER A 69 -4.14 -4.09 -4.40
C SER A 69 -5.43 -4.85 -4.68
N MET A 70 -5.79 -4.93 -5.96
CA MET A 70 -6.96 -5.67 -6.45
C MET A 70 -6.58 -6.99 -7.12
N TYR A 71 -5.35 -7.09 -7.62
CA TYR A 71 -4.80 -8.27 -8.30
C TYR A 71 -3.48 -8.63 -7.64
N ALA A 72 -3.01 -9.84 -7.82
CA ALA A 72 -1.81 -10.38 -7.19
C ALA A 72 -1.67 -9.92 -5.72
N SER A 73 -1.52 -10.77 -4.77
CA SER A 73 -1.54 -10.40 -3.34
C SER A 73 -2.73 -9.50 -2.94
N VAL A 74 -3.95 -9.88 -3.37
CA VAL A 74 -5.19 -9.10 -3.21
C VAL A 74 -5.37 -8.60 -1.78
N GLY A 75 -5.76 -7.33 -1.65
CA GLY A 75 -6.05 -6.71 -0.37
C GLY A 75 -4.83 -6.19 0.39
N LEU A 76 -3.62 -6.18 -0.20
CA LEU A 76 -2.52 -5.42 0.38
C LEU A 76 -2.87 -3.93 0.41
N VAL A 77 -2.60 -3.29 1.54
CA VAL A 77 -2.89 -1.87 1.75
C VAL A 77 -1.60 -1.14 2.09
N THR A 78 -1.44 0.05 1.54
CA THR A 78 -0.30 0.92 1.81
C THR A 78 -0.69 2.40 1.75
N ILE A 79 0.16 3.26 2.28
CA ILE A 79 0.05 4.71 2.26
C ILE A 79 1.27 5.26 1.51
N ASN A 80 1.06 6.09 0.49
CA ASN A 80 2.18 6.73 -0.18
C ASN A 80 2.62 8.02 0.52
N GLU A 81 3.91 8.17 0.78
CA GLU A 81 4.49 9.39 1.36
C GLU A 81 4.90 10.40 0.25
N VAL A 82 5.03 9.94 -0.98
CA VAL A 82 5.34 10.76 -2.15
C VAL A 82 4.25 10.63 -3.22
N PRO A 83 4.06 11.60 -4.11
CA PRO A 83 3.17 11.43 -5.26
C PRO A 83 3.64 10.27 -6.14
N ILE A 84 2.73 9.36 -6.50
CA ILE A 84 3.04 8.16 -7.29
C ILE A 84 1.95 7.87 -8.32
N ALA A 85 2.30 7.21 -9.41
CA ALA A 85 1.34 6.60 -10.30
C ALA A 85 1.13 5.12 -9.94
N THR A 86 -0.02 4.56 -10.28
CA THR A 86 -0.36 3.16 -9.98
C THR A 86 -0.84 2.43 -11.23
N SER A 87 -0.62 1.13 -11.27
CA SER A 87 -1.17 0.24 -12.31
C SER A 87 -2.66 -0.03 -12.10
N GLN A 88 -3.30 -0.66 -13.08
CA GLN A 88 -4.69 -1.15 -12.97
C GLN A 88 -4.88 -2.19 -11.87
N ALA A 89 -3.80 -2.78 -11.38
CA ALA A 89 -3.86 -3.74 -10.29
C ALA A 89 -4.11 -3.10 -8.91
N MET A 90 -4.16 -1.79 -8.83
CA MET A 90 -4.28 -1.05 -7.58
C MET A 90 -5.41 -0.04 -7.64
N PHE A 91 -6.16 0.06 -6.56
CA PHE A 91 -7.17 1.09 -6.33
C PHE A 91 -6.62 2.13 -5.35
N ALA A 92 -6.46 3.36 -5.80
CA ALA A 92 -5.96 4.46 -4.99
C ALA A 92 -7.11 5.37 -4.54
N MET A 93 -7.05 5.81 -3.28
CA MET A 93 -8.11 6.54 -2.57
C MET A 93 -7.53 7.79 -1.91
N GLN A 94 -7.94 8.96 -2.39
CA GLN A 94 -7.65 10.25 -1.77
C GLN A 94 -8.75 10.57 -0.78
N LEU A 95 -8.47 10.48 0.51
CA LEU A 95 -9.47 10.68 1.55
C LEU A 95 -9.91 12.14 1.65
N LYS A 96 -11.19 12.35 1.99
CA LYS A 96 -11.74 13.66 2.35
C LYS A 96 -11.15 14.14 3.68
N ASP A 97 -11.04 13.22 4.62
CA ASP A 97 -10.46 13.44 5.94
C ASP A 97 -9.19 12.60 6.10
N LYS A 98 -8.05 13.26 6.05
CA LYS A 98 -6.74 12.63 6.21
C LYS A 98 -6.49 12.13 7.64
N GLY A 99 -7.20 12.62 8.63
CA GLY A 99 -7.12 12.12 10.01
C GLY A 99 -7.53 10.65 10.15
N LEU A 100 -8.34 10.16 9.21
CA LEU A 100 -8.77 8.76 9.20
C LEU A 100 -7.83 7.82 8.43
N LEU A 101 -6.71 8.32 7.89
CA LEU A 101 -5.83 7.53 7.01
C LEU A 101 -5.30 6.27 7.70
N ASP A 102 -4.77 6.41 8.90
CA ASP A 102 -4.23 5.29 9.68
C ASP A 102 -5.32 4.34 10.16
N TYR A 103 -6.47 4.86 10.57
CA TYR A 103 -7.61 4.03 10.95
C TYR A 103 -8.04 3.12 9.79
N LEU A 104 -8.19 3.70 8.60
CA LEU A 104 -8.57 2.94 7.41
C LEU A 104 -7.49 1.96 6.98
N TYR A 105 -6.21 2.33 7.09
CA TYR A 105 -5.10 1.41 6.84
C TYR A 105 -5.20 0.15 7.72
N TYR A 106 -5.35 0.33 9.04
CA TYR A 106 -5.44 -0.80 9.97
C TYR A 106 -6.70 -1.62 9.75
N TYR A 107 -7.84 -0.96 9.55
CA TYR A 107 -9.07 -1.68 9.29
C TYR A 107 -9.00 -2.50 7.99
N LEU A 108 -8.51 -1.93 6.90
CA LEU A 108 -8.40 -2.64 5.62
C LEU A 108 -7.36 -3.76 5.67
N SER A 109 -6.28 -3.60 6.43
CA SER A 109 -5.32 -4.67 6.69
C SER A 109 -5.96 -5.84 7.46
N TYR A 110 -6.78 -5.53 8.46
CA TYR A 110 -7.59 -6.53 9.17
C TYR A 110 -8.63 -7.17 8.23
N PHE A 111 -9.31 -6.38 7.41
CA PHE A 111 -10.27 -6.85 6.42
C PHE A 111 -9.64 -7.83 5.44
N LYS A 112 -8.44 -7.55 4.95
CA LYS A 112 -7.66 -8.48 4.13
C LYS A 112 -7.49 -9.83 4.83
N TYR A 113 -7.06 -9.81 6.08
CA TYR A 113 -6.81 -11.03 6.84
C TYR A 113 -8.09 -11.85 7.09
N ARG A 114 -9.20 -11.20 7.43
CA ARG A 114 -10.42 -11.86 7.93
C ARG A 114 -11.53 -12.04 6.89
N HIS A 115 -11.62 -11.17 5.92
CA HIS A 115 -12.82 -11.05 5.10
C HIS A 115 -12.59 -11.10 3.60
N ILE A 116 -11.37 -10.83 3.11
CA ILE A 116 -11.11 -10.71 1.68
C ILE A 116 -11.48 -11.98 0.90
N HIS A 117 -11.30 -13.15 1.50
CA HIS A 117 -11.62 -14.44 0.89
C HIS A 117 -13.08 -14.59 0.48
N LYS A 118 -14.00 -13.86 1.12
CA LYS A 118 -15.44 -13.88 0.78
C LYS A 118 -15.76 -13.13 -0.52
N TYR A 119 -14.84 -12.31 -0.98
CA TYR A 119 -14.97 -11.47 -2.18
C TYR A 119 -14.12 -11.98 -3.35
N LEU A 120 -13.31 -13.01 -3.11
CA LEU A 120 -12.53 -13.63 -4.17
C LEU A 120 -13.45 -14.50 -5.01
N GLU A 121 -13.52 -14.22 -6.30
CA GLU A 121 -14.28 -15.05 -7.23
C GLU A 121 -13.70 -16.46 -7.29
N THR A 122 -14.56 -17.46 -7.27
CA THR A 122 -14.20 -18.86 -7.40
C THR A 122 -13.78 -19.16 -8.84
N GLY A 123 -12.51 -18.98 -9.14
CA GLY A 123 -11.91 -19.19 -10.44
C GLY A 123 -10.39 -19.26 -10.41
N THR A 124 -9.76 -19.40 -11.57
CA THR A 124 -8.30 -19.54 -11.70
C THR A 124 -7.50 -18.30 -11.30
N GLN A 125 -8.15 -17.14 -11.12
CA GLN A 125 -7.54 -15.91 -10.59
C GLN A 125 -8.44 -15.28 -9.53
N SER A 126 -7.97 -15.28 -8.31
CA SER A 126 -8.63 -14.63 -7.17
C SER A 126 -8.36 -13.12 -7.21
N ASN A 127 -9.28 -12.34 -7.77
CA ASN A 127 -9.18 -10.89 -7.90
C ASN A 127 -10.41 -10.22 -7.29
N ILE A 128 -10.27 -8.95 -6.90
CA ILE A 128 -11.40 -8.06 -6.60
C ILE A 128 -11.40 -6.90 -7.59
N ASN A 129 -12.51 -6.21 -7.71
CA ASN A 129 -12.64 -5.05 -8.57
C ASN A 129 -12.90 -3.76 -7.77
N SER A 130 -12.92 -2.62 -8.46
CA SER A 130 -13.14 -1.32 -7.85
C SER A 130 -14.48 -1.22 -7.10
N ASP A 131 -15.53 -1.90 -7.57
CA ASP A 131 -16.85 -1.84 -6.95
C ASP A 131 -16.86 -2.60 -5.63
N ILE A 132 -16.15 -3.73 -5.55
CA ILE A 132 -15.94 -4.45 -4.29
C ILE A 132 -15.20 -3.56 -3.29
N VAL A 133 -14.10 -2.89 -3.72
CA VAL A 133 -13.37 -1.98 -2.83
C VAL A 133 -14.27 -0.86 -2.33
N ARG A 134 -15.08 -0.25 -3.19
CA ARG A 134 -16.04 0.82 -2.83
C ARG A 134 -17.12 0.34 -1.86
N SER A 135 -17.54 -0.91 -2.00
CA SER A 135 -18.62 -1.50 -1.17
C SER A 135 -18.16 -1.93 0.23
N ILE A 136 -16.86 -1.98 0.52
CA ILE A 136 -16.38 -2.38 1.85
C ILE A 136 -17.00 -1.50 2.92
N MET A 137 -17.65 -2.14 3.88
CA MET A 137 -18.23 -1.46 5.04
C MET A 137 -17.14 -1.18 6.07
N ILE A 138 -17.02 0.08 6.48
CA ILE A 138 -16.07 0.52 7.48
C ILE A 138 -16.84 0.78 8.78
N PRO A 139 -16.48 0.14 9.91
CA PRO A 139 -17.04 0.49 11.21
C PRO A 139 -16.74 1.94 11.54
N ASP A 140 -17.73 2.65 12.04
CA ASP A 140 -17.57 4.02 12.49
C ASP A 140 -17.99 4.12 13.96
N TYR A 141 -16.99 4.39 14.81
CA TYR A 141 -17.18 4.56 16.25
C TYR A 141 -17.14 6.05 16.66
N GLY A 142 -17.27 6.95 15.67
CA GLY A 142 -17.07 8.37 15.82
C GLY A 142 -15.61 8.79 15.59
N HIS A 143 -15.42 9.99 15.02
CA HIS A 143 -14.11 10.48 14.55
C HIS A 143 -13.00 10.38 15.61
N GLY A 144 -13.26 10.88 16.83
CA GLY A 144 -12.27 10.85 17.93
C GLY A 144 -11.86 9.41 18.31
N ARG A 145 -12.82 8.49 18.39
CA ARG A 145 -12.56 7.11 18.75
C ARG A 145 -11.80 6.37 17.65
N ASN A 146 -12.10 6.64 16.39
CA ASN A 146 -11.38 6.06 15.26
C ASN A 146 -9.90 6.47 15.27
N ILE A 147 -9.60 7.75 15.58
CA ILE A 147 -8.23 8.25 15.72
C ILE A 147 -7.52 7.61 16.91
N GLU A 148 -8.19 7.48 18.05
CA GLU A 148 -7.62 6.83 19.24
C GLU A 148 -7.24 5.36 18.97
N ILE A 149 -8.10 4.61 18.29
CA ILE A 149 -7.82 3.23 17.86
C ILE A 149 -6.56 3.21 16.97
N ALA A 150 -6.50 4.09 15.97
CA ALA A 150 -5.36 4.18 15.06
C ALA A 150 -4.06 4.50 15.80
N SER A 151 -4.09 5.48 16.70
CA SER A 151 -2.92 5.90 17.52
C SER A 151 -2.41 4.76 18.40
N THR A 152 -3.32 4.00 19.00
CA THR A 152 -2.95 2.83 19.82
C THR A 152 -2.24 1.79 18.97
N LEU A 153 -2.77 1.47 17.78
CA LEU A 153 -2.15 0.50 16.86
C LEU A 153 -0.80 1.00 16.32
N GLN A 154 -0.68 2.30 16.01
CA GLN A 154 0.60 2.91 15.63
C GLN A 154 1.66 2.76 16.73
N SER A 155 1.28 2.94 17.98
CA SER A 155 2.19 2.78 19.12
C SER A 155 2.69 1.33 19.25
N ILE A 156 1.83 0.36 18.96
CA ILE A 156 2.19 -1.06 18.92
C ILE A 156 3.16 -1.34 17.77
N ASP A 157 2.86 -0.85 16.55
CA ASP A 157 3.74 -1.00 15.40
C ASP A 157 5.12 -0.38 15.65
N ALA A 158 5.17 0.81 16.26
CA ALA A 158 6.43 1.47 16.61
C ALA A 158 7.25 0.61 17.58
N LYS A 159 6.62 -0.01 18.59
CA LYS A 159 7.29 -0.92 19.51
C LYS A 159 7.80 -2.16 18.78
N ILE A 160 6.99 -2.81 17.95
CA ILE A 160 7.39 -3.98 17.17
C ILE A 160 8.61 -3.65 16.30
N ASN A 161 8.58 -2.54 15.58
CA ASN A 161 9.69 -2.12 14.72
C ASN A 161 10.98 -1.85 15.50
N ASN A 162 10.87 -1.26 16.70
CA ASN A 162 12.02 -1.06 17.57
C ASN A 162 12.63 -2.39 18.02
N GLU A 163 11.83 -3.35 18.47
CA GLU A 163 12.30 -4.67 18.90
C GLU A 163 12.94 -5.46 17.72
N LEU A 164 12.38 -5.37 16.53
CA LEU A 164 12.96 -5.98 15.33
C LEU A 164 14.33 -5.37 14.99
N SER A 165 14.48 -4.05 15.11
CA SER A 165 15.75 -3.36 14.91
C SER A 165 16.81 -3.83 15.93
N VAL A 166 16.43 -3.95 17.20
CA VAL A 166 17.31 -4.47 18.27
C VAL A 166 17.73 -5.92 17.97
N LEU A 167 16.80 -6.76 17.56
CA LEU A 167 17.08 -8.15 17.18
C LEU A 167 18.08 -8.22 16.00
N GLU A 168 17.92 -7.36 15.01
CA GLU A 168 18.86 -7.28 13.88
C GLU A 168 20.28 -6.89 14.33
N GLN A 169 20.39 -5.92 15.24
CA GLN A 169 21.67 -5.50 15.81
C GLN A 169 22.34 -6.66 16.57
N PHE A 170 21.61 -7.38 17.40
CA PHE A 170 22.13 -8.56 18.10
C PHE A 170 22.60 -9.65 17.13
N ASN A 171 21.86 -9.91 16.05
CA ASN A 171 22.27 -10.87 15.04
C ASN A 171 23.56 -10.42 14.32
N LYS A 172 23.72 -9.15 14.00
CA LYS A 172 24.97 -8.60 13.43
C LYS A 172 26.13 -8.78 14.40
N GLN A 173 25.93 -8.46 15.69
CA GLN A 173 26.95 -8.62 16.72
C GLN A 173 27.35 -10.09 16.91
N LYS A 174 26.35 -10.99 16.98
CA LYS A 174 26.61 -12.44 17.05
C LYS A 174 27.46 -12.91 15.87
N ASN A 175 27.11 -12.56 14.65
CA ASN A 175 27.85 -12.96 13.45
C ASN A 175 29.27 -12.39 13.45
N TYR A 176 29.47 -11.16 13.90
CA TYR A 176 30.78 -10.56 14.08
C TYR A 176 31.63 -11.37 15.07
N LEU A 177 31.10 -11.68 16.25
CA LEU A 177 31.83 -12.49 17.25
C LEU A 177 32.17 -13.89 16.71
N LEU A 178 31.22 -14.56 16.05
CA LEU A 178 31.52 -15.86 15.43
C LEU A 178 32.67 -15.79 14.41
N SER A 179 32.70 -14.73 13.59
CA SER A 179 33.78 -14.53 12.63
C SER A 179 35.16 -14.27 13.30
N GLN A 180 35.18 -13.75 14.53
CA GLN A 180 36.40 -13.57 15.29
C GLN A 180 36.86 -14.84 16.05
N MET A 181 35.93 -15.73 16.37
CA MET A 181 36.22 -16.92 17.17
C MET A 181 36.56 -18.14 16.34
N PHE A 182 36.18 -18.19 15.09
CA PHE A 182 36.33 -19.35 14.20
C PHE A 182 37.12 -19.01 12.91
N ILE A 183 38.11 -18.14 13.02
CA ILE A 183 39.09 -17.90 11.95
C ILE A 183 40.17 -18.96 11.96
#